data_2a224f2cb137e6fdb26df44790daa5e8
#
_entry.id   2a224f2cb137e6fdb26df44790daa5e8
#
_cell.length_a   1.000
_cell.length_b   1.000
_cell.length_c   1.000
_cell.angle_alpha   90.00
_cell.angle_beta   90.00
_cell.angle_gamma   90.00
#
_symmetry.space_group_name_H-M   'P 1'
#
loop_
_entity.id
_entity.type
_entity.pdbx_description
1 polymer ?
#
loop_
_entity_poly.entity_id
_entity_poly.type
_entity_poly.pdbx_seq_one_letter_code
_entity_poly.pdbx_strand_id
1 'polypeptide(L)'
;MAKKKMLKAAILGFGGMGHCHASQYGAQKNVQLVAVCDIDKSKFHLENVELNFGDSGSSDVNSMNCYLSYEELIKGEPDLDYIDICLPSDLHCEYACRAMKDGFNVLCEKPMALNTKDCEKMIKTSYDTGKLLMIAQCLRFDESFNEITKAYKSGKYGKLLRFSLKRMGSFPGGWFRDVKRSGGALMDLHIHDCDFIMHLLGKPDAIRANGVVVKSGGIDDLSVDFVYNDGPIVMGESSWARPSWSCGMAAIFEDATIDVSGGKVMVYQMDKPVKGIKLPGKGNCYFHEIAYFADCVKKGVRPEIASIESTRDTITVLEQEVKSAFAKGKLIKLK
;
A
#
# COMPACT_ATOMS: atom_id res chain seq x y z
N MET A 1 -35.68 6.10 12.42
CA MET A 1 -34.22 6.24 12.22
C MET A 1 -33.99 6.55 10.76
N ALA A 2 -33.41 7.72 10.40
CA ALA A 2 -33.09 8.03 9.01
C ALA A 2 -32.14 6.95 8.45
N LYS A 3 -32.43 6.38 7.27
CA LYS A 3 -31.52 5.47 6.58
C LYS A 3 -30.19 6.21 6.42
N LYS A 4 -29.12 5.73 7.06
CA LYS A 4 -27.78 6.29 6.93
C LYS A 4 -27.42 6.25 5.45
N LYS A 5 -27.22 7.41 4.80
CA LYS A 5 -26.86 7.53 3.38
C LYS A 5 -25.61 6.68 3.11
N MET A 6 -25.68 5.76 2.14
CA MET A 6 -24.53 5.01 1.64
C MET A 6 -23.66 5.96 0.80
N LEU A 7 -22.36 5.94 1.01
CA LEU A 7 -21.43 6.72 0.19
C LEU A 7 -21.38 6.16 -1.24
N LYS A 8 -21.04 7.02 -2.20
CA LYS A 8 -20.80 6.65 -3.60
C LYS A 8 -19.32 6.80 -3.92
N ALA A 9 -18.71 5.77 -4.48
CA ALA A 9 -17.35 5.77 -4.95
C ALA A 9 -17.25 5.42 -6.43
N ALA A 10 -16.21 5.89 -7.08
CA ALA A 10 -15.80 5.45 -8.41
C ALA A 10 -14.32 5.04 -8.40
N ILE A 11 -13.95 4.05 -9.22
CA ILE A 11 -12.55 3.68 -9.44
C ILE A 11 -12.06 4.36 -10.71
N LEU A 12 -10.89 5.01 -10.61
CA LEU A 12 -10.15 5.58 -11.72
C LEU A 12 -8.89 4.75 -11.98
N GLY A 13 -8.83 4.08 -13.14
CA GLY A 13 -7.86 3.04 -13.49
C GLY A 13 -8.41 1.65 -13.17
N PHE A 14 -8.84 0.91 -14.21
CA PHE A 14 -9.47 -0.39 -14.07
C PHE A 14 -8.57 -1.53 -14.57
N GLY A 15 -7.27 -1.42 -14.21
CA GLY A 15 -6.28 -2.49 -14.34
C GLY A 15 -6.34 -3.51 -13.20
N GLY A 16 -5.25 -4.22 -12.92
CA GLY A 16 -5.16 -5.24 -11.88
C GLY A 16 -5.64 -4.76 -10.52
N MET A 17 -5.12 -3.62 -10.03
CA MET A 17 -5.53 -3.07 -8.73
C MET A 17 -6.96 -2.53 -8.74
N GLY A 18 -7.42 -1.93 -9.84
CA GLY A 18 -8.82 -1.51 -9.97
C GLY A 18 -9.79 -2.68 -9.82
N HIS A 19 -9.52 -3.82 -10.43
CA HIS A 19 -10.32 -5.04 -10.25
C HIS A 19 -10.21 -5.58 -8.82
N CYS A 20 -9.02 -5.58 -8.22
CA CYS A 20 -8.81 -5.99 -6.84
C CYS A 20 -9.66 -5.16 -5.88
N HIS A 21 -9.62 -3.83 -5.98
CA HIS A 21 -10.45 -2.94 -5.18
C HIS A 21 -11.94 -3.14 -5.45
N ALA A 22 -12.36 -3.20 -6.73
CA ALA A 22 -13.75 -3.41 -7.09
C ALA A 22 -14.35 -4.66 -6.44
N SER A 23 -13.59 -5.76 -6.38
CA SER A 23 -14.02 -7.01 -5.74
C SER A 23 -14.30 -6.85 -4.23
N GLN A 24 -13.71 -5.85 -3.56
CA GLN A 24 -13.90 -5.60 -2.14
C GLN A 24 -15.13 -4.72 -1.84
N TYR A 25 -15.60 -3.93 -2.81
CA TYR A 25 -16.74 -3.03 -2.60
C TYR A 25 -18.07 -3.78 -2.38
N GLY A 26 -18.25 -4.92 -3.03
CA GLY A 26 -19.50 -5.70 -2.91
C GLY A 26 -19.85 -6.14 -1.48
N ALA A 27 -18.85 -6.29 -0.61
CA ALA A 27 -19.02 -6.65 0.80
C ALA A 27 -19.04 -5.43 1.75
N GLN A 28 -18.85 -4.21 1.26
CA GLN A 28 -18.88 -3.00 2.06
C GLN A 28 -20.31 -2.63 2.48
N LYS A 29 -20.45 -2.12 3.70
CA LYS A 29 -21.76 -1.76 4.27
C LYS A 29 -22.06 -0.27 4.25
N ASN A 30 -21.07 0.56 3.99
CA ASN A 30 -21.13 2.02 4.12
C ASN A 30 -20.81 2.78 2.82
N VAL A 31 -20.39 2.07 1.78
CA VAL A 31 -20.07 2.63 0.47
C VAL A 31 -20.49 1.68 -0.65
N GLN A 32 -20.93 2.23 -1.76
CA GLN A 32 -21.24 1.54 -3.01
C GLN A 32 -20.30 2.04 -4.11
N LEU A 33 -19.71 1.11 -4.86
CA LEU A 33 -19.03 1.41 -6.11
C LEU A 33 -20.10 1.60 -7.20
N VAL A 34 -20.18 2.81 -7.76
CA VAL A 34 -21.22 3.16 -8.75
C VAL A 34 -20.65 3.28 -10.16
N ALA A 35 -19.34 3.51 -10.30
CA ALA A 35 -18.71 3.70 -11.58
C ALA A 35 -17.26 3.23 -11.60
N VAL A 36 -16.78 2.91 -12.81
CA VAL A 36 -15.37 2.62 -13.11
C VAL A 36 -14.95 3.40 -14.35
N CYS A 37 -13.68 3.82 -14.40
CA CYS A 37 -13.12 4.58 -15.49
C CYS A 37 -11.76 3.99 -15.90
N ASP A 38 -11.58 3.73 -17.20
CA ASP A 38 -10.29 3.38 -17.80
C ASP A 38 -10.27 3.83 -19.26
N ILE A 39 -9.11 4.27 -19.75
CA ILE A 39 -8.94 4.67 -21.17
C ILE A 39 -9.02 3.48 -22.12
N ASP A 40 -8.79 2.27 -21.62
CA ASP A 40 -8.87 1.01 -22.38
C ASP A 40 -10.18 0.29 -22.07
N LYS A 41 -11.14 0.40 -23.01
CA LYS A 41 -12.45 -0.25 -22.89
C LYS A 41 -12.38 -1.76 -22.65
N SER A 42 -11.31 -2.44 -23.07
CA SER A 42 -11.14 -3.88 -22.87
C SER A 42 -11.04 -4.25 -21.38
N LYS A 43 -10.62 -3.33 -20.51
CA LYS A 43 -10.51 -3.54 -19.08
C LYS A 43 -11.86 -3.79 -18.39
N PHE A 44 -12.96 -3.30 -18.94
CA PHE A 44 -14.30 -3.51 -18.39
C PHE A 44 -14.84 -4.93 -18.57
N HIS A 45 -14.18 -5.76 -19.39
CA HIS A 45 -14.64 -7.10 -19.77
C HIS A 45 -13.66 -8.21 -19.35
N LEU A 46 -12.71 -7.92 -18.44
CA LEU A 46 -11.79 -8.95 -17.96
C LEU A 46 -12.50 -9.83 -16.92
N GLU A 47 -12.68 -11.12 -17.25
CA GLU A 47 -13.32 -12.09 -16.36
C GLU A 47 -12.39 -12.55 -15.22
N ASN A 48 -11.08 -12.63 -15.48
CA ASN A 48 -10.07 -13.02 -14.50
C ASN A 48 -8.84 -12.14 -14.67
N VAL A 49 -8.47 -11.41 -13.63
CA VAL A 49 -7.25 -10.60 -13.59
C VAL A 49 -6.29 -11.24 -12.59
N GLU A 50 -5.25 -11.88 -13.13
CA GLU A 50 -4.18 -12.41 -12.30
C GLU A 50 -3.25 -11.29 -11.84
N LEU A 51 -3.04 -11.20 -10.54
CA LEU A 51 -2.02 -10.38 -9.91
C LEU A 51 -0.80 -11.25 -9.56
N ASN A 52 0.38 -10.65 -9.46
CA ASN A 52 1.61 -11.37 -9.06
C ASN A 52 1.51 -12.08 -7.69
N PHE A 53 0.51 -11.73 -6.89
CA PHE A 53 0.26 -12.26 -5.54
C PHE A 53 -1.07 -13.03 -5.41
N GLY A 54 -1.77 -13.31 -6.50
CA GLY A 54 -3.00 -14.10 -6.51
C GLY A 54 -4.09 -13.54 -7.43
N ASP A 55 -5.29 -14.09 -7.33
CA ASP A 55 -6.46 -13.66 -8.07
C ASP A 55 -6.98 -12.32 -7.51
N SER A 56 -7.29 -11.37 -8.39
CA SER A 56 -7.90 -10.08 -8.01
C SER A 56 -9.36 -10.21 -7.54
N GLY A 57 -9.96 -11.38 -7.69
CA GLY A 57 -11.40 -11.58 -7.54
C GLY A 57 -12.19 -11.17 -8.77
N SER A 58 -13.44 -11.58 -8.85
CA SER A 58 -14.36 -11.15 -9.90
C SER A 58 -15.14 -9.90 -9.45
N SER A 59 -15.18 -8.88 -10.29
CA SER A 59 -16.04 -7.72 -10.10
C SER A 59 -17.15 -7.72 -11.14
N ASP A 60 -18.40 -7.66 -10.70
CA ASP A 60 -19.53 -7.50 -11.61
C ASP A 60 -19.68 -6.04 -12.04
N VAL A 61 -19.13 -5.72 -13.22
CA VAL A 61 -19.22 -4.37 -13.81
C VAL A 61 -20.58 -4.08 -14.45
N ASN A 62 -21.46 -5.08 -14.61
CA ASN A 62 -22.76 -4.88 -15.26
C ASN A 62 -23.68 -3.95 -14.48
N SER A 63 -23.43 -3.78 -13.20
CA SER A 63 -24.19 -2.86 -12.32
C SER A 63 -23.56 -1.47 -12.18
N MET A 64 -22.45 -1.19 -12.88
CA MET A 64 -21.67 0.04 -12.75
C MET A 64 -21.68 0.84 -14.06
N ASN A 65 -21.59 2.16 -13.95
CA ASN A 65 -21.36 3.01 -15.10
C ASN A 65 -19.88 2.95 -15.51
N CYS A 66 -19.61 2.80 -16.82
CA CYS A 66 -18.27 2.71 -17.36
C CYS A 66 -17.93 3.97 -18.17
N TYR A 67 -16.80 4.61 -17.87
CA TYR A 67 -16.34 5.84 -18.50
C TYR A 67 -14.95 5.66 -19.11
N LEU A 68 -14.68 6.32 -20.23
CA LEU A 68 -13.40 6.24 -20.95
C LEU A 68 -12.45 7.41 -20.64
N SER A 69 -12.93 8.41 -19.90
CA SER A 69 -12.12 9.54 -19.47
C SER A 69 -12.54 10.05 -18.10
N TYR A 70 -11.60 10.68 -17.41
CA TYR A 70 -11.87 11.32 -16.13
C TYR A 70 -12.97 12.40 -16.27
N GLU A 71 -12.97 13.16 -17.36
CA GLU A 71 -13.95 14.21 -17.66
C GLU A 71 -15.37 13.65 -17.79
N GLU A 72 -15.51 12.52 -18.48
CA GLU A 72 -16.79 11.82 -18.58
C GLU A 72 -17.26 11.30 -17.22
N LEU A 73 -16.34 10.71 -16.43
CA LEU A 73 -16.64 10.22 -15.10
C LEU A 73 -17.21 11.30 -14.19
N ILE A 74 -16.52 12.43 -14.02
CA ILE A 74 -16.96 13.48 -13.09
C ILE A 74 -18.23 14.21 -13.58
N LYS A 75 -18.43 14.27 -14.90
CA LYS A 75 -19.67 14.80 -15.50
C LYS A 75 -20.85 13.86 -15.32
N GLY A 76 -20.63 12.55 -15.46
CA GLY A 76 -21.66 11.52 -15.30
C GLY A 76 -22.03 11.24 -13.85
N GLU A 77 -21.06 11.38 -12.93
CA GLU A 77 -21.21 11.08 -11.53
C GLU A 77 -20.85 12.28 -10.62
N PRO A 78 -21.59 13.39 -10.67
CA PRO A 78 -21.25 14.60 -9.91
C PRO A 78 -21.45 14.47 -8.41
N ASP A 79 -22.17 13.41 -7.97
CA ASP A 79 -22.54 13.16 -6.56
C ASP A 79 -21.60 12.13 -5.85
N LEU A 80 -20.41 11.85 -6.42
CA LEU A 80 -19.44 10.97 -5.78
C LEU A 80 -18.96 11.56 -4.45
N ASP A 81 -18.85 10.72 -3.44
CA ASP A 81 -18.25 11.08 -2.15
C ASP A 81 -16.73 10.98 -2.20
N TYR A 82 -16.17 10.04 -3.02
CA TYR A 82 -14.73 9.94 -3.28
C TYR A 82 -14.41 9.19 -4.57
N ILE A 83 -13.18 9.39 -5.04
CA ILE A 83 -12.56 8.66 -6.16
C ILE A 83 -11.44 7.78 -5.61
N ASP A 84 -11.45 6.50 -6.00
CA ASP A 84 -10.44 5.49 -5.71
C ASP A 84 -9.51 5.37 -6.92
N ILE A 85 -8.25 5.84 -6.77
CA ILE A 85 -7.28 5.97 -7.86
C ILE A 85 -6.38 4.75 -7.89
N CYS A 86 -6.54 3.92 -8.93
CA CYS A 86 -5.75 2.72 -9.21
C CYS A 86 -4.97 2.83 -10.54
N LEU A 87 -4.50 4.04 -10.85
CA LEU A 87 -3.71 4.34 -12.03
C LEU A 87 -2.25 3.88 -11.89
N PRO A 88 -1.44 3.88 -12.98
CA PRO A 88 0.01 3.81 -12.88
C PRO A 88 0.60 4.91 -11.98
N SER A 89 1.68 4.57 -11.25
CA SER A 89 2.24 5.42 -10.17
C SER A 89 2.64 6.83 -10.61
N ASP A 90 3.08 6.99 -11.86
CA ASP A 90 3.45 8.28 -12.45
C ASP A 90 2.27 9.27 -12.57
N LEU A 91 1.04 8.76 -12.52
CA LEU A 91 -0.19 9.54 -12.68
C LEU A 91 -0.87 9.90 -11.34
N HIS A 92 -0.45 9.30 -10.23
CA HIS A 92 -1.10 9.47 -8.93
C HIS A 92 -1.20 10.94 -8.50
N CYS A 93 -0.07 11.67 -8.53
CA CYS A 93 -0.04 13.07 -8.10
C CYS A 93 -0.96 13.96 -8.95
N GLU A 94 -0.95 13.78 -10.26
CA GLU A 94 -1.79 14.58 -11.17
C GLU A 94 -3.27 14.38 -10.87
N TYR A 95 -3.74 13.13 -10.93
CA TYR A 95 -5.16 12.83 -10.81
C TYR A 95 -5.69 12.98 -9.38
N ALA A 96 -4.89 12.69 -8.35
CA ALA A 96 -5.29 12.97 -6.97
C ALA A 96 -5.46 14.46 -6.70
N CYS A 97 -4.51 15.28 -7.15
CA CYS A 97 -4.64 16.74 -7.01
C CYS A 97 -5.81 17.29 -7.81
N ARG A 98 -6.07 16.75 -8.99
CA ARG A 98 -7.19 17.14 -9.83
C ARG A 98 -8.52 16.77 -9.15
N ALA A 99 -8.69 15.53 -8.73
CA ALA A 99 -9.91 15.06 -8.06
C ALA A 99 -10.24 15.88 -6.81
N MET A 100 -9.24 16.20 -5.99
CA MET A 100 -9.46 17.05 -4.81
C MET A 100 -9.89 18.47 -5.16
N LYS A 101 -9.33 19.07 -6.23
CA LYS A 101 -9.75 20.40 -6.73
C LYS A 101 -11.16 20.39 -7.33
N ASP A 102 -11.56 19.28 -7.95
CA ASP A 102 -12.89 19.08 -8.49
C ASP A 102 -13.93 18.75 -7.39
N GLY A 103 -13.48 18.68 -6.13
CA GLY A 103 -14.36 18.57 -4.96
C GLY A 103 -14.54 17.17 -4.38
N PHE A 104 -13.77 16.17 -4.83
CA PHE A 104 -13.86 14.79 -4.37
C PHE A 104 -12.81 14.47 -3.29
N ASN A 105 -13.14 13.61 -2.32
CA ASN A 105 -12.15 12.95 -1.50
C ASN A 105 -11.43 11.89 -2.33
N VAL A 106 -10.23 11.47 -1.92
CA VAL A 106 -9.40 10.56 -2.70
C VAL A 106 -8.83 9.44 -1.84
N LEU A 107 -9.10 8.19 -2.24
CA LEU A 107 -8.28 7.04 -1.91
C LEU A 107 -7.33 6.83 -3.10
N CYS A 108 -6.04 6.71 -2.87
CA CYS A 108 -5.06 6.54 -3.95
C CYS A 108 -4.15 5.36 -3.66
N GLU A 109 -3.94 4.51 -4.66
CA GLU A 109 -2.98 3.41 -4.57
C GLU A 109 -1.56 3.91 -4.26
N LYS A 110 -0.79 3.02 -3.63
CA LYS A 110 0.64 3.24 -3.42
C LYS A 110 1.43 3.10 -4.74
N PRO A 111 2.60 3.73 -4.85
CA PRO A 111 3.18 4.75 -3.96
C PRO A 111 2.38 6.06 -4.04
N MET A 112 2.42 6.88 -2.98
CA MET A 112 1.77 8.21 -3.01
C MET A 112 2.16 9.00 -4.26
N ALA A 113 3.47 9.07 -4.55
CA ALA A 113 4.08 9.56 -5.78
C ALA A 113 5.47 8.96 -5.90
N LEU A 114 6.16 9.20 -7.01
CA LEU A 114 7.52 8.70 -7.26
C LEU A 114 8.62 9.57 -6.62
N ASN A 115 8.26 10.68 -5.98
CA ASN A 115 9.19 11.57 -5.32
C ASN A 115 8.51 12.41 -4.23
N THR A 116 9.29 12.86 -3.25
CA THR A 116 8.82 13.66 -2.11
C THR A 116 8.16 14.96 -2.53
N LYS A 117 8.65 15.63 -3.59
CA LYS A 117 8.09 16.91 -4.07
C LYS A 117 6.65 16.77 -4.51
N ASP A 118 6.32 15.71 -5.24
CA ASP A 118 4.96 15.43 -5.68
C ASP A 118 4.06 15.00 -4.51
N CYS A 119 4.60 14.28 -3.52
CA CYS A 119 3.88 14.01 -2.28
C CYS A 119 3.49 15.31 -1.56
N GLU A 120 4.41 16.25 -1.40
CA GLU A 120 4.14 17.56 -0.78
C GLU A 120 3.07 18.35 -1.55
N LYS A 121 3.06 18.26 -2.89
CA LYS A 121 2.01 18.86 -3.71
C LYS A 121 0.64 18.24 -3.43
N MET A 122 0.56 16.91 -3.27
CA MET A 122 -0.68 16.22 -2.92
C MET A 122 -1.16 16.61 -1.53
N ILE A 123 -0.26 16.66 -0.53
CA ILE A 123 -0.53 17.09 0.84
C ILE A 123 -1.10 18.51 0.84
N LYS A 124 -0.37 19.44 0.20
CA LYS A 124 -0.81 20.83 0.09
C LYS A 124 -2.20 20.94 -0.53
N THR A 125 -2.44 20.21 -1.62
CA THR A 125 -3.76 20.24 -2.30
C THR A 125 -4.87 19.72 -1.38
N SER A 126 -4.63 18.64 -0.61
CA SER A 126 -5.59 18.13 0.37
C SER A 126 -5.94 19.16 1.44
N TYR A 127 -4.94 19.92 1.93
CA TYR A 127 -5.18 20.96 2.91
C TYR A 127 -5.89 22.19 2.30
N ASP A 128 -5.44 22.65 1.13
CA ASP A 128 -6.01 23.83 0.45
C ASP A 128 -7.48 23.62 0.07
N THR A 129 -7.85 22.40 -0.33
CA THR A 129 -9.23 22.05 -0.76
C THR A 129 -10.10 21.56 0.40
N GLY A 130 -9.51 21.21 1.54
CA GLY A 130 -10.20 20.57 2.66
C GLY A 130 -10.64 19.13 2.36
N LYS A 131 -10.22 18.52 1.22
CA LYS A 131 -10.59 17.16 0.85
C LYS A 131 -9.68 16.14 1.53
N LEU A 132 -10.26 15.00 1.87
CA LEU A 132 -9.53 13.90 2.46
C LEU A 132 -8.72 13.18 1.38
N LEU A 133 -7.47 12.89 1.70
CA LEU A 133 -6.59 12.03 0.93
C LEU A 133 -6.09 10.91 1.84
N MET A 134 -6.15 9.66 1.38
CA MET A 134 -5.49 8.51 1.97
C MET A 134 -4.75 7.72 0.91
N ILE A 135 -3.58 7.23 1.25
CA ILE A 135 -2.82 6.32 0.38
C ILE A 135 -3.06 4.90 0.87
N ALA A 136 -3.33 3.99 -0.08
CA ALA A 136 -3.65 2.59 0.17
C ALA A 136 -2.39 1.80 0.59
N GLN A 137 -1.94 2.03 1.82
CA GLN A 137 -0.84 1.28 2.45
C GLN A 137 -1.41 0.02 3.12
N CYS A 138 -1.78 -0.95 2.30
CA CYS A 138 -2.60 -2.09 2.67
C CYS A 138 -2.06 -2.91 3.86
N LEU A 139 -0.73 -3.01 4.06
CA LEU A 139 -0.16 -3.77 5.17
C LEU A 139 -0.50 -3.18 6.55
N ARG A 140 -0.78 -1.88 6.65
CA ARG A 140 -1.25 -1.25 7.89
C ARG A 140 -2.64 -1.76 8.32
N PHE A 141 -3.37 -2.40 7.40
CA PHE A 141 -4.70 -2.96 7.57
C PHE A 141 -4.73 -4.50 7.54
N ASP A 142 -3.57 -5.14 7.34
CA ASP A 142 -3.46 -6.60 7.29
C ASP A 142 -3.54 -7.21 8.70
N GLU A 143 -4.44 -8.19 8.87
CA GLU A 143 -4.67 -8.82 10.18
C GLU A 143 -3.42 -9.55 10.70
N SER A 144 -2.63 -10.17 9.82
CA SER A 144 -1.43 -10.92 10.21
C SER A 144 -0.29 -9.99 10.64
N PHE A 145 -0.11 -8.87 9.93
CA PHE A 145 0.85 -7.81 10.26
C PHE A 145 0.48 -7.12 11.58
N ASN A 146 -0.82 -6.93 11.82
CA ASN A 146 -1.32 -6.35 13.05
C ASN A 146 -1.04 -7.21 14.30
N GLU A 147 -0.86 -8.51 14.18
CA GLU A 147 -0.45 -9.35 15.31
C GLU A 147 0.97 -9.00 15.81
N ILE A 148 1.91 -8.69 14.90
CA ILE A 148 3.24 -8.19 15.29
C ILE A 148 3.11 -6.80 15.94
N THR A 149 2.30 -5.92 15.37
CA THR A 149 2.03 -4.59 15.94
C THR A 149 1.48 -4.68 17.36
N LYS A 150 0.53 -5.57 17.61
CA LYS A 150 -0.03 -5.83 18.95
C LYS A 150 1.03 -6.37 19.93
N ALA A 151 1.85 -7.33 19.49
CA ALA A 151 2.91 -7.89 20.30
C ALA A 151 3.93 -6.83 20.70
N TYR A 152 4.38 -6.03 19.74
CA TYR A 152 5.33 -4.93 19.96
C TYR A 152 4.78 -3.88 20.90
N LYS A 153 3.58 -3.32 20.62
CA LYS A 153 2.97 -2.26 21.44
C LYS A 153 2.61 -2.70 22.85
N SER A 154 2.25 -3.96 23.05
CA SER A 154 1.91 -4.48 24.37
C SER A 154 3.12 -4.86 25.24
N GLY A 155 4.32 -4.99 24.66
CA GLY A 155 5.50 -5.50 25.35
C GLY A 155 5.37 -6.95 25.82
N LYS A 156 4.39 -7.70 25.33
CA LYS A 156 4.02 -9.05 25.80
C LYS A 156 5.17 -10.06 25.79
N TYR A 157 6.11 -9.90 24.87
CA TYR A 157 7.22 -10.82 24.66
C TYR A 157 8.59 -10.15 24.91
N GLY A 158 8.62 -9.07 25.70
CA GLY A 158 9.84 -8.29 25.94
C GLY A 158 10.21 -7.39 24.76
N LYS A 159 11.46 -6.96 24.69
CA LYS A 159 11.97 -6.08 23.65
C LYS A 159 12.02 -6.80 22.30
N LEU A 160 11.73 -6.07 21.24
CA LEU A 160 12.01 -6.52 19.88
C LEU A 160 13.52 -6.48 19.63
N LEU A 161 14.12 -7.60 19.28
CA LEU A 161 15.55 -7.75 19.01
C LEU A 161 15.87 -7.69 17.52
N ARG A 162 14.99 -8.28 16.69
CA ARG A 162 15.15 -8.30 15.23
C ARG A 162 13.79 -8.25 14.55
N PHE A 163 13.74 -7.54 13.42
CA PHE A 163 12.61 -7.54 12.53
C PHE A 163 13.08 -7.69 11.09
N SER A 164 12.66 -8.75 10.42
CA SER A 164 13.09 -9.07 9.05
C SER A 164 11.88 -9.27 8.17
N LEU A 165 11.85 -8.61 7.00
CA LEU A 165 10.80 -8.71 6.01
C LEU A 165 11.39 -9.18 4.69
N LYS A 166 10.60 -9.98 3.96
CA LYS A 166 10.97 -10.47 2.64
C LYS A 166 9.76 -10.43 1.71
N ARG A 167 9.96 -9.85 0.52
CA ARG A 167 8.93 -9.76 -0.52
C ARG A 167 9.55 -9.92 -1.88
N MET A 168 9.27 -11.05 -2.52
CA MET A 168 9.90 -11.42 -3.79
C MET A 168 8.85 -11.94 -4.76
N GLY A 169 8.98 -11.59 -6.03
CA GLY A 169 8.09 -12.03 -7.10
C GLY A 169 8.75 -12.01 -8.47
N SER A 170 7.98 -12.37 -9.47
CA SER A 170 8.41 -12.28 -10.85
C SER A 170 8.33 -10.83 -11.35
N PHE A 171 9.15 -10.53 -12.34
CA PHE A 171 9.18 -9.22 -12.98
C PHE A 171 7.81 -8.91 -13.62
N PRO A 172 7.11 -7.85 -13.20
CA PRO A 172 5.81 -7.51 -13.80
C PRO A 172 5.98 -7.00 -15.23
N GLY A 173 4.90 -7.11 -16.00
CA GLY A 173 4.86 -6.66 -17.39
C GLY A 173 4.41 -5.20 -17.53
N GLY A 174 4.21 -4.78 -18.79
CA GLY A 174 3.60 -3.48 -19.08
C GLY A 174 4.44 -2.30 -18.61
N TRP A 175 3.76 -1.30 -18.07
CA TRP A 175 4.35 -0.03 -17.63
C TRP A 175 5.36 -0.15 -16.46
N PHE A 176 5.35 -1.26 -15.72
CA PHE A 176 6.33 -1.53 -14.67
C PHE A 176 7.76 -1.62 -15.17
N ARG A 177 7.94 -1.92 -16.48
CA ARG A 177 9.28 -1.98 -17.11
C ARG A 177 9.96 -0.63 -17.32
N ASP A 178 9.22 0.43 -17.14
CA ASP A 178 9.75 1.79 -17.22
C ASP A 178 9.89 2.37 -15.81
N VAL A 179 11.13 2.51 -15.34
CA VAL A 179 11.43 3.08 -14.02
C VAL A 179 10.87 4.48 -13.82
N LYS A 180 10.72 5.26 -14.90
CA LYS A 180 10.14 6.61 -14.83
C LYS A 180 8.65 6.58 -14.47
N ARG A 181 8.00 5.45 -14.73
CA ARG A 181 6.58 5.22 -14.43
C ARG A 181 6.36 4.45 -13.14
N SER A 182 7.22 3.46 -12.85
CA SER A 182 7.04 2.53 -11.73
C SER A 182 7.95 2.81 -10.53
N GLY A 183 9.12 3.42 -10.77
CA GLY A 183 10.17 3.54 -9.77
C GLY A 183 10.95 2.24 -9.50
N GLY A 184 10.69 1.15 -10.27
CA GLY A 184 11.30 -0.17 -10.08
C GLY A 184 10.75 -0.94 -8.88
N ALA A 185 11.33 -2.09 -8.56
CA ALA A 185 10.90 -2.92 -7.43
C ALA A 185 11.01 -2.18 -6.09
N LEU A 186 11.92 -1.22 -5.98
CA LEU A 186 12.10 -0.43 -4.77
C LEU A 186 10.84 0.39 -4.46
N MET A 187 10.30 1.13 -5.43
CA MET A 187 9.11 1.97 -5.25
C MET A 187 7.79 1.20 -5.34
N ASP A 188 7.75 0.10 -6.08
CA ASP A 188 6.51 -0.66 -6.24
C ASP A 188 6.35 -1.79 -5.23
N LEU A 189 7.42 -2.58 -5.01
CA LEU A 189 7.37 -3.79 -4.20
C LEU A 189 7.87 -3.56 -2.78
N HIS A 190 9.08 -2.99 -2.63
CA HIS A 190 9.73 -2.78 -1.33
C HIS A 190 9.01 -1.73 -0.48
N ILE A 191 8.32 -0.80 -1.08
CA ILE A 191 7.54 0.22 -0.37
C ILE A 191 6.62 -0.36 0.70
N HIS A 192 6.02 -1.51 0.45
CA HIS A 192 5.14 -2.16 1.43
C HIS A 192 5.88 -2.48 2.74
N ASP A 193 7.10 -3.01 2.62
CA ASP A 193 7.89 -3.43 3.77
C ASP A 193 8.53 -2.21 4.46
N CYS A 194 9.07 -1.26 3.70
CA CYS A 194 9.57 0.02 4.21
C CYS A 194 8.48 0.78 4.97
N ASP A 195 7.29 0.89 4.39
CA ASP A 195 6.15 1.56 5.01
C ASP A 195 5.72 0.90 6.32
N PHE A 196 5.65 -0.42 6.35
CA PHE A 196 5.26 -1.15 7.55
C PHE A 196 6.33 -1.07 8.66
N ILE A 197 7.61 -1.13 8.30
CA ILE A 197 8.72 -0.90 9.25
C ILE A 197 8.58 0.48 9.90
N MET A 198 8.38 1.52 9.08
CA MET A 198 8.23 2.89 9.58
C MET A 198 6.93 3.09 10.37
N HIS A 199 5.84 2.43 9.99
CA HIS A 199 4.59 2.45 10.74
C HIS A 199 4.75 1.82 12.14
N LEU A 200 5.53 0.75 12.26
CA LEU A 200 5.75 0.02 13.49
C LEU A 200 6.78 0.69 14.41
N LEU A 201 7.92 1.11 13.85
CA LEU A 201 9.11 1.52 14.61
C LEU A 201 9.41 3.02 14.50
N GLY A 202 8.72 3.73 13.61
CA GLY A 202 9.04 5.12 13.28
C GLY A 202 10.21 5.22 12.27
N LYS A 203 10.65 6.45 12.02
CA LYS A 203 11.73 6.73 11.07
C LYS A 203 13.07 6.20 11.61
N PRO A 204 13.85 5.45 10.82
CA PRO A 204 15.18 5.00 11.23
C PRO A 204 16.19 6.17 11.27
N ASP A 205 17.27 6.02 12.06
CA ASP A 205 18.36 6.99 12.16
C ASP A 205 19.21 7.03 10.88
N ALA A 206 19.34 5.87 10.23
CA ALA A 206 20.08 5.74 8.97
C ALA A 206 19.56 4.52 8.18
N ILE A 207 19.93 4.48 6.90
CA ILE A 207 19.69 3.30 6.04
C ILE A 207 20.97 2.92 5.28
N ARG A 208 21.05 1.65 4.91
CA ARG A 208 22.02 1.14 3.93
C ARG A 208 21.28 0.20 2.98
N ALA A 209 21.28 0.54 1.69
CA ALA A 209 20.64 -0.27 0.66
C ALA A 209 21.67 -0.77 -0.35
N ASN A 210 21.62 -2.06 -0.67
CA ASN A 210 22.31 -2.66 -1.80
C ASN A 210 21.27 -3.05 -2.84
N GLY A 211 21.54 -2.84 -4.11
CA GLY A 211 20.58 -3.14 -5.15
C GLY A 211 21.20 -3.44 -6.50
N VAL A 212 20.44 -4.14 -7.33
CA VAL A 212 20.82 -4.53 -8.67
C VAL A 212 19.75 -4.06 -9.66
N VAL A 213 20.21 -3.49 -10.77
CA VAL A 213 19.36 -3.17 -11.93
C VAL A 213 19.31 -4.38 -12.85
N VAL A 214 18.10 -4.87 -13.14
CA VAL A 214 17.93 -6.07 -13.99
C VAL A 214 17.19 -5.75 -15.29
N LYS A 215 15.98 -5.17 -15.23
CA LYS A 215 15.13 -4.97 -16.41
C LYS A 215 14.38 -3.65 -16.45
N SER A 216 14.05 -3.02 -15.31
CA SER A 216 13.24 -1.78 -15.30
C SER A 216 14.05 -0.52 -15.59
N GLY A 217 15.37 -0.61 -15.50
CA GLY A 217 16.25 0.57 -15.48
C GLY A 217 16.39 1.21 -14.09
N GLY A 218 15.65 0.72 -13.10
CA GLY A 218 15.77 1.05 -11.69
C GLY A 218 16.27 -0.14 -10.85
N ILE A 219 16.16 -0.04 -9.54
CA ILE A 219 16.54 -1.14 -8.63
C ILE A 219 15.43 -2.21 -8.67
N ASP A 220 15.80 -3.42 -9.11
CA ASP A 220 14.87 -4.56 -9.30
C ASP A 220 15.08 -5.69 -8.28
N ASP A 221 16.23 -5.74 -7.64
CA ASP A 221 16.58 -6.67 -6.57
C ASP A 221 17.35 -5.89 -5.51
N LEU A 222 16.97 -5.99 -4.24
CA LEU A 222 17.56 -5.17 -3.18
C LEU A 222 17.51 -5.81 -1.80
N SER A 223 18.46 -5.41 -0.97
CA SER A 223 18.44 -5.58 0.49
C SER A 223 18.69 -4.25 1.18
N VAL A 224 17.97 -4.00 2.28
CA VAL A 224 18.06 -2.75 3.04
C VAL A 224 18.24 -3.06 4.51
N ASP A 225 19.25 -2.43 5.14
CA ASP A 225 19.39 -2.33 6.59
C ASP A 225 18.80 -0.99 7.05
N PHE A 226 17.80 -1.05 7.95
CA PHE A 226 17.24 0.11 8.64
C PHE A 226 17.92 0.22 10.01
N VAL A 227 18.69 1.29 10.21
CA VAL A 227 19.48 1.47 11.42
C VAL A 227 18.70 2.26 12.45
N TYR A 228 18.48 1.65 13.60
CA TYR A 228 17.94 2.26 14.82
C TYR A 228 19.02 2.16 15.89
N ASN A 229 19.64 3.28 16.31
CA ASN A 229 20.84 3.30 17.16
C ASN A 229 20.66 2.51 18.47
N ASP A 230 19.51 2.65 19.11
CA ASP A 230 19.17 1.95 20.36
C ASP A 230 18.00 0.97 20.17
N GLY A 231 17.77 0.56 18.92
CA GLY A 231 16.63 -0.27 18.51
C GLY A 231 17.02 -1.67 18.05
N PRO A 232 16.05 -2.40 17.47
CA PRO A 232 16.27 -3.75 16.95
C PRO A 232 17.13 -3.73 15.66
N ILE A 233 17.67 -4.90 15.31
CA ILE A 233 18.19 -5.15 13.97
C ILE A 233 17.01 -5.24 13.01
N VAL A 234 16.96 -4.37 11.98
CA VAL A 234 15.86 -4.34 11.03
C VAL A 234 16.37 -4.45 9.60
N MET A 235 15.79 -5.36 8.83
CA MET A 235 16.18 -5.59 7.44
C MET A 235 14.98 -5.92 6.55
N GLY A 236 15.04 -5.45 5.31
CA GLY A 236 14.09 -5.77 4.26
C GLY A 236 14.78 -6.31 3.01
N GLU A 237 14.18 -7.30 2.37
CA GLU A 237 14.64 -7.86 1.09
C GLU A 237 13.49 -7.86 0.10
N SER A 238 13.73 -7.34 -1.11
CA SER A 238 12.71 -7.33 -2.15
C SER A 238 13.31 -7.59 -3.53
N SER A 239 12.60 -8.33 -4.37
CA SER A 239 13.10 -8.71 -5.69
C SER A 239 11.98 -8.94 -6.69
N TRP A 240 12.14 -8.44 -7.90
CA TRP A 240 11.39 -8.85 -9.08
C TRP A 240 12.08 -9.96 -9.88
N ALA A 241 13.28 -10.38 -9.47
CA ALA A 241 14.07 -11.37 -10.21
C ALA A 241 13.73 -12.82 -9.84
N ARG A 242 12.80 -13.05 -8.92
CA ARG A 242 12.39 -14.40 -8.51
C ARG A 242 11.23 -14.91 -9.38
N PRO A 243 11.28 -16.16 -9.87
CA PRO A 243 10.23 -16.70 -10.74
C PRO A 243 8.90 -17.02 -10.03
N SER A 244 8.87 -16.99 -8.70
CA SER A 244 7.68 -17.28 -7.90
C SER A 244 7.51 -16.29 -6.75
N TRP A 245 6.25 -16.03 -6.37
CA TRP A 245 5.93 -15.20 -5.21
C TRP A 245 6.42 -15.80 -3.89
N SER A 246 7.02 -14.98 -3.06
CA SER A 246 7.39 -15.33 -1.69
C SER A 246 7.34 -14.09 -0.83
N CYS A 247 6.49 -14.10 0.19
CA CYS A 247 6.33 -13.00 1.13
C CYS A 247 6.31 -13.55 2.55
N GLY A 248 6.97 -12.85 3.48
CA GLY A 248 6.97 -13.21 4.88
C GLY A 248 7.73 -12.22 5.73
N MET A 249 7.55 -12.34 7.05
CA MET A 249 8.29 -11.57 8.03
C MET A 249 8.51 -12.38 9.30
N ALA A 250 9.58 -12.03 10.00
CA ALA A 250 9.93 -12.60 11.31
C ALA A 250 10.24 -11.49 12.28
N ALA A 251 9.58 -11.51 13.44
CA ALA A 251 9.84 -10.64 14.58
C ALA A 251 10.36 -11.44 15.75
N ILE A 252 11.62 -11.22 16.13
CA ILE A 252 12.29 -11.89 17.26
C ILE A 252 12.26 -10.94 18.45
N PHE A 253 11.56 -11.34 19.49
CA PHE A 253 11.51 -10.69 20.80
C PHE A 253 12.39 -11.45 21.82
N GLU A 254 12.58 -10.88 23.00
CA GLU A 254 13.33 -11.56 24.09
C GLU A 254 12.73 -12.94 24.44
N ASP A 255 11.39 -13.05 24.49
CA ASP A 255 10.68 -14.24 24.98
C ASP A 255 9.87 -14.98 23.88
N ALA A 256 9.90 -14.53 22.63
CA ALA A 256 9.18 -15.18 21.54
C ALA A 256 9.70 -14.78 20.16
N THR A 257 9.44 -15.65 19.19
CA THR A 257 9.50 -15.30 17.76
C THR A 257 8.10 -15.39 17.17
N ILE A 258 7.74 -14.39 16.38
CA ILE A 258 6.49 -14.39 15.58
C ILE A 258 6.89 -14.44 14.11
N ASP A 259 6.52 -15.52 13.43
CA ASP A 259 6.68 -15.67 11.99
C ASP A 259 5.33 -15.49 11.28
N VAL A 260 5.36 -14.73 10.18
CA VAL A 260 4.24 -14.60 9.26
C VAL A 260 4.67 -15.04 7.87
N SER A 261 4.00 -16.07 7.35
CA SER A 261 4.27 -16.61 6.02
C SER A 261 3.02 -17.30 5.47
N GLY A 262 2.72 -17.07 4.18
CA GLY A 262 1.56 -17.68 3.51
C GLY A 262 0.23 -17.41 4.23
N GLY A 263 0.05 -16.22 4.81
CA GLY A 263 -1.15 -15.83 5.56
C GLY A 263 -1.30 -16.48 6.93
N LYS A 264 -0.28 -17.23 7.39
CA LYS A 264 -0.27 -17.88 8.71
C LYS A 264 0.62 -17.11 9.67
N VAL A 265 0.16 -16.98 10.93
CA VAL A 265 0.93 -16.37 12.01
C VAL A 265 1.27 -17.45 13.02
N MET A 266 2.55 -17.68 13.22
CA MET A 266 3.07 -18.71 14.15
C MET A 266 3.89 -18.04 15.25
N VAL A 267 3.67 -18.46 16.50
CA VAL A 267 4.39 -17.95 17.67
C VAL A 267 5.20 -19.10 18.29
N TYR A 268 6.48 -18.86 18.43
CA TYR A 268 7.46 -19.77 19.02
C TYR A 268 7.95 -19.19 20.34
N GLN A 269 7.90 -19.97 21.40
CA GLN A 269 8.44 -19.63 22.72
C GLN A 269 9.25 -20.82 23.24
N MET A 270 10.30 -20.55 24.05
CA MET A 270 11.07 -21.62 24.70
C MET A 270 10.14 -22.46 25.57
N ASP A 271 10.34 -23.76 25.52
CA ASP A 271 9.65 -24.78 26.35
C ASP A 271 8.10 -24.78 26.21
N LYS A 272 7.57 -24.20 25.12
CA LYS A 272 6.13 -24.20 24.81
C LYS A 272 5.85 -24.75 23.42
N PRO A 273 4.72 -25.42 23.25
CA PRO A 273 4.32 -25.85 21.91
C PRO A 273 4.13 -24.63 20.99
N VAL A 274 4.47 -24.81 19.72
CA VAL A 274 4.25 -23.80 18.68
C VAL A 274 2.76 -23.45 18.57
N LYS A 275 2.45 -22.16 18.60
CA LYS A 275 1.08 -21.67 18.57
C LYS A 275 0.77 -20.94 17.27
N GLY A 276 -0.17 -21.46 16.49
CA GLY A 276 -0.80 -20.72 15.40
C GLY A 276 -1.82 -19.70 15.93
N ILE A 277 -1.80 -18.48 15.38
CA ILE A 277 -2.81 -17.47 15.69
C ILE A 277 -3.92 -17.57 14.65
N LYS A 278 -5.16 -17.77 15.12
CA LYS A 278 -6.34 -17.70 14.27
C LYS A 278 -6.68 -16.23 14.03
N LEU A 279 -6.59 -15.80 12.78
CA LEU A 279 -6.98 -14.46 12.37
C LEU A 279 -8.51 -14.35 12.28
N PRO A 280 -9.09 -13.14 12.46
CA PRO A 280 -10.54 -12.91 12.37
C PRO A 280 -11.14 -13.30 11.03
N GLY A 281 -10.42 -13.14 9.91
CA GLY A 281 -10.83 -13.59 8.58
C GLY A 281 -12.07 -12.87 8.03
N LYS A 282 -12.28 -11.61 8.41
CA LYS A 282 -13.42 -10.80 7.97
C LYS A 282 -13.13 -9.93 6.76
N GLY A 283 -12.36 -10.41 5.81
CA GLY A 283 -11.87 -9.67 4.66
C GLY A 283 -10.34 -9.66 4.63
N ASN A 284 -9.79 -9.12 3.55
CA ASN A 284 -8.34 -8.92 3.40
C ASN A 284 -7.95 -7.46 3.73
N CYS A 285 -6.68 -7.14 3.60
CA CYS A 285 -6.16 -5.79 3.87
C CYS A 285 -6.84 -4.70 3.00
N TYR A 286 -7.13 -4.99 1.73
CA TYR A 286 -7.82 -4.08 0.81
C TYR A 286 -9.27 -3.81 1.25
N PHE A 287 -9.98 -4.83 1.70
CA PHE A 287 -11.31 -4.65 2.29
C PHE A 287 -11.29 -3.72 3.49
N HIS A 288 -10.32 -3.90 4.38
CA HIS A 288 -10.22 -3.11 5.60
C HIS A 288 -9.79 -1.66 5.35
N GLU A 289 -8.88 -1.41 4.42
CA GLU A 289 -8.46 -0.04 4.09
C GLU A 289 -9.57 0.76 3.40
N ILE A 290 -10.32 0.15 2.47
CA ILE A 290 -11.48 0.78 1.83
C ILE A 290 -12.57 1.09 2.88
N ALA A 291 -12.87 0.14 3.77
CA ALA A 291 -13.84 0.34 4.85
C ALA A 291 -13.42 1.49 5.77
N TYR A 292 -12.16 1.54 6.14
CA TYR A 292 -11.61 2.59 7.00
C TYR A 292 -11.68 3.97 6.34
N PHE A 293 -11.28 4.08 5.05
CA PHE A 293 -11.35 5.35 4.35
C PHE A 293 -12.80 5.82 4.18
N ALA A 294 -13.72 4.93 3.81
CA ALA A 294 -15.14 5.25 3.73
C ALA A 294 -15.69 5.76 5.07
N ASP A 295 -15.25 5.18 6.20
CA ASP A 295 -15.62 5.66 7.54
C ASP A 295 -15.02 7.05 7.84
N CYS A 296 -13.79 7.33 7.42
CA CYS A 296 -13.18 8.66 7.53
C CYS A 296 -13.97 9.70 6.73
N VAL A 297 -14.32 9.41 5.47
CA VAL A 297 -15.15 10.28 4.62
C VAL A 297 -16.50 10.55 5.27
N LYS A 298 -17.16 9.50 5.77
CA LYS A 298 -18.47 9.63 6.43
C LYS A 298 -18.47 10.47 7.69
N LYS A 299 -17.36 10.45 8.42
CA LYS A 299 -17.16 11.23 9.67
C LYS A 299 -16.58 12.61 9.40
N GLY A 300 -16.05 12.87 8.20
CA GLY A 300 -15.34 14.11 7.88
C GLY A 300 -14.02 14.25 8.66
N VAL A 301 -13.35 13.14 8.97
CA VAL A 301 -12.09 13.14 9.76
C VAL A 301 -10.93 12.66 8.90
N ARG A 302 -9.75 13.22 9.10
CA ARG A 302 -8.54 12.79 8.38
C ARG A 302 -8.12 11.38 8.78
N PRO A 303 -7.66 10.55 7.79
CA PRO A 303 -7.11 9.23 8.09
C PRO A 303 -5.85 9.32 8.96
N GLU A 304 -5.84 8.64 10.10
CA GLU A 304 -4.69 8.60 11.03
C GLU A 304 -3.81 7.36 10.80
N ILE A 305 -4.43 6.19 10.50
CA ILE A 305 -3.69 4.92 10.31
C ILE A 305 -2.72 5.03 9.11
N ALA A 306 -3.16 5.69 8.03
CA ALA A 306 -2.35 5.97 6.86
C ALA A 306 -2.38 7.48 6.57
N SER A 307 -1.82 8.28 7.51
CA SER A 307 -1.74 9.72 7.33
C SER A 307 -0.86 10.07 6.12
N ILE A 308 -1.24 11.11 5.41
CA ILE A 308 -0.53 11.54 4.19
C ILE A 308 0.92 11.95 4.49
N GLU A 309 1.17 12.49 5.69
CA GLU A 309 2.52 12.84 6.14
C GLU A 309 3.38 11.59 6.36
N SER A 310 2.85 10.57 7.06
CA SER A 310 3.59 9.33 7.29
C SER A 310 3.88 8.59 5.99
N THR A 311 2.98 8.67 5.02
CA THR A 311 3.16 8.05 3.70
C THR A 311 4.20 8.81 2.86
N ARG A 312 4.22 10.16 2.92
CA ARG A 312 5.27 10.99 2.34
C ARG A 312 6.63 10.66 2.94
N ASP A 313 6.70 10.43 4.25
CA ASP A 313 7.96 10.08 4.93
C ASP A 313 8.51 8.74 4.43
N THR A 314 7.66 7.77 4.12
CA THR A 314 8.06 6.52 3.46
C THR A 314 8.72 6.81 2.11
N ILE A 315 8.14 7.64 1.25
CA ILE A 315 8.74 8.01 -0.05
C ILE A 315 10.09 8.71 0.16
N THR A 316 10.20 9.57 1.17
CA THR A 316 11.46 10.25 1.48
C THR A 316 12.57 9.26 1.86
N VAL A 317 12.25 8.21 2.61
CA VAL A 317 13.23 7.14 2.95
C VAL A 317 13.60 6.34 1.72
N LEU A 318 12.61 5.93 0.90
CA LEU A 318 12.85 5.19 -0.34
C LEU A 318 13.76 5.97 -1.32
N GLU A 319 13.63 7.28 -1.43
CA GLU A 319 14.56 8.10 -2.21
C GLU A 319 16.00 8.02 -1.68
N GLN A 320 16.19 7.90 -0.37
CA GLN A 320 17.53 7.72 0.20
C GLN A 320 18.06 6.30 -0.02
N GLU A 321 17.17 5.29 -0.01
CA GLU A 321 17.54 3.91 -0.34
C GLU A 321 18.04 3.81 -1.79
N VAL A 322 17.36 4.47 -2.75
CA VAL A 322 17.83 4.58 -4.15
C VAL A 322 19.24 5.16 -4.20
N LYS A 323 19.47 6.27 -3.47
CA LYS A 323 20.81 6.92 -3.43
C LYS A 323 21.87 5.99 -2.81
N SER A 324 21.52 5.29 -1.72
CA SER A 324 22.43 4.34 -1.08
C SER A 324 22.78 3.18 -2.02
N ALA A 325 21.80 2.59 -2.69
CA ALA A 325 21.99 1.47 -3.60
C ALA A 325 22.90 1.84 -4.79
N PHE A 326 22.66 2.99 -5.44
CA PHE A 326 23.54 3.49 -6.51
C PHE A 326 24.92 3.92 -5.99
N ALA A 327 25.06 4.24 -4.71
CA ALA A 327 26.33 4.51 -4.04
C ALA A 327 26.97 3.25 -3.44
N LYS A 328 26.60 2.04 -3.93
CA LYS A 328 27.17 0.74 -3.54
C LYS A 328 27.04 0.45 -2.04
N GLY A 329 25.86 0.68 -1.48
CA GLY A 329 25.58 0.42 -0.07
C GLY A 329 26.14 1.46 0.91
N LYS A 330 26.35 2.70 0.46
CA LYS A 330 26.76 3.78 1.35
C LYS A 330 25.69 4.04 2.42
N LEU A 331 26.10 4.03 3.69
CA LEU A 331 25.23 4.41 4.81
C LEU A 331 24.78 5.87 4.64
N ILE A 332 23.49 6.11 4.70
CA ILE A 332 22.89 7.45 4.65
C ILE A 332 22.15 7.71 5.96
N LYS A 333 22.58 8.74 6.68
CA LYS A 333 21.90 9.24 7.88
C LYS A 333 20.62 9.98 7.47
N LEU A 334 19.52 9.70 8.17
CA LEU A 334 18.24 10.35 7.95
C LEU A 334 18.07 11.46 9.00
N LYS A 335 17.79 12.66 8.53
CA LYS A 335 17.55 13.82 9.41
C LYS A 335 16.11 13.85 9.91
#